data_63f89dbae537f8372fa7a571570ad0f3
#
_entry.id   63f89dbae537f8372fa7a571570ad0f3
#
_cell.length_a   1.000
_cell.length_b   1.000
_cell.length_c   1.000
_cell.angle_alpha   90.00
_cell.angle_beta   90.00
_cell.angle_gamma   90.00
#
_symmetry.space_group_name_H-M   'P 1'
#
loop_
_entity.id
_entity.type
_entity.pdbx_description
1 polymer ?
#
loop_
_entity_poly.entity_id
_entity_poly.type
_entity_poly.pdbx_seq_one_letter_code
_entity_poly.pdbx_strand_id
1 'polypeptide(L)'
;MARTTQRVQFPGHAQNLLAGIVELPQESPLGFILFSHCFTCNKDLKAIVRISRGLADLGWGVLRYDFSGLGSSQGDFSSTNFTTNRQDLRAASVFLSQEFQPPAFLIGHSFGGAASLSMAMELKTVQGVIAVAAPCDTHHLASLLETMNPEIVAKGQGSVSIGGRYHDIRKQMLEDFRAYDLVATVRAMTKPLLAFHSSSDETVVFQNALVNCGFDSNSPYPSSSPRSLISLPNCNHLLTTNDEDCVLVAAVTSSWCKRTIAG
;
A
#
# COMPACT_ATOMS: atom_id res chain seq x y z
N MET A 1 -4.95 -15.82 -21.83
CA MET A 1 -4.17 -16.83 -21.10
C MET A 1 -4.76 -16.95 -19.69
N ALA A 2 -4.87 -18.15 -19.15
CA ALA A 2 -5.54 -18.36 -17.87
C ALA A 2 -4.51 -18.27 -16.73
N ARG A 3 -4.58 -17.18 -15.93
CA ARG A 3 -3.87 -17.08 -14.65
C ARG A 3 -4.49 -18.03 -13.62
N THR A 4 -3.75 -18.34 -12.58
CA THR A 4 -4.24 -19.14 -11.43
C THR A 4 -4.39 -18.23 -10.20
N THR A 5 -5.47 -18.42 -9.45
CA THR A 5 -5.75 -17.70 -8.21
C THR A 5 -5.72 -18.67 -7.04
N GLN A 6 -4.87 -18.41 -6.02
CA GLN A 6 -4.74 -19.24 -4.84
C GLN A 6 -5.10 -18.43 -3.59
N ARG A 7 -5.96 -18.99 -2.73
CA ARG A 7 -6.23 -18.44 -1.40
C ARG A 7 -5.20 -18.97 -0.44
N VAL A 8 -4.63 -18.08 0.37
CA VAL A 8 -3.58 -18.41 1.32
C VAL A 8 -3.88 -17.81 2.68
N GLN A 9 -3.31 -18.40 3.72
CA GLN A 9 -3.29 -17.84 5.07
C GLN A 9 -1.88 -17.99 5.63
N PHE A 10 -1.43 -17.01 6.39
CA PHE A 10 -0.10 -17.00 6.99
C PHE A 10 -0.10 -16.18 8.29
N PRO A 11 0.79 -16.49 9.24
CA PRO A 11 0.90 -15.72 10.48
C PRO A 11 1.36 -14.28 10.19
N GLY A 12 0.63 -13.32 10.70
CA GLY A 12 0.97 -11.89 10.69
C GLY A 12 1.42 -11.41 12.06
N HIS A 13 1.15 -10.12 12.33
CA HIS A 13 1.38 -9.52 13.63
C HIS A 13 0.66 -10.32 14.74
N ALA A 14 1.34 -10.49 15.89
CA ALA A 14 0.82 -11.23 17.06
C ALA A 14 0.28 -12.63 16.74
N GLN A 15 0.80 -13.29 15.70
CA GLN A 15 0.38 -14.62 15.23
C GLN A 15 -1.07 -14.68 14.73
N ASN A 16 -1.75 -13.57 14.51
CA ASN A 16 -3.03 -13.54 13.84
C ASN A 16 -2.89 -14.07 12.41
N LEU A 17 -3.79 -14.94 11.97
CA LEU A 17 -3.76 -15.42 10.58
C LEU A 17 -4.23 -14.32 9.64
N LEU A 18 -3.36 -13.92 8.74
CA LEU A 18 -3.68 -13.02 7.64
C LEU A 18 -4.22 -13.82 6.44
N ALA A 19 -5.28 -13.30 5.84
CA ALA A 19 -5.88 -13.86 4.64
C ALA A 19 -5.31 -13.18 3.40
N GLY A 20 -4.80 -13.96 2.47
CA GLY A 20 -4.22 -13.48 1.22
C GLY A 20 -4.78 -14.18 -0.01
N ILE A 21 -4.52 -13.59 -1.16
CA ILE A 21 -4.74 -14.18 -2.47
C ILE A 21 -3.48 -13.98 -3.30
N VAL A 22 -2.97 -15.08 -3.84
CA VAL A 22 -1.86 -15.07 -4.80
C VAL A 22 -2.45 -15.23 -6.20
N GLU A 23 -2.22 -14.25 -7.06
CA GLU A 23 -2.50 -14.34 -8.49
C GLU A 23 -1.20 -14.77 -9.18
N LEU A 24 -1.23 -15.86 -9.92
CA LEU A 24 -0.07 -16.40 -10.65
C LEU A 24 -0.29 -16.33 -12.15
N PRO A 25 0.72 -15.95 -12.93
CA PRO A 25 0.68 -16.05 -14.38
C PRO A 25 0.62 -17.53 -14.83
N GLN A 26 0.32 -17.75 -16.10
CA GLN A 26 0.30 -19.11 -16.67
C GLN A 26 1.71 -19.74 -16.72
N GLU A 27 2.71 -18.92 -16.99
CA GLU A 27 4.12 -19.33 -17.04
C GLU A 27 4.82 -18.99 -15.72
N SER A 28 6.09 -19.38 -15.59
CA SER A 28 6.89 -19.00 -14.42
C SER A 28 6.90 -17.49 -14.22
N PRO A 29 6.62 -17.00 -13.01
CA PRO A 29 6.58 -15.58 -12.74
C PRO A 29 7.92 -14.88 -13.04
N LEU A 30 7.87 -13.68 -13.59
CA LEU A 30 9.03 -12.78 -13.76
C LEU A 30 9.61 -12.35 -12.41
N GLY A 31 8.82 -12.42 -11.36
CA GLY A 31 9.10 -12.08 -9.99
C GLY A 31 7.79 -11.86 -9.25
N PHE A 32 7.88 -11.55 -7.95
CA PHE A 32 6.69 -11.32 -7.13
C PHE A 32 6.54 -9.87 -6.71
N ILE A 33 5.28 -9.42 -6.68
CA ILE A 33 4.84 -8.11 -6.21
C ILE A 33 3.96 -8.32 -4.99
N LEU A 34 4.24 -7.61 -3.90
CA LEU A 34 3.43 -7.61 -2.69
C LEU A 34 2.53 -6.37 -2.66
N PHE A 35 1.20 -6.56 -2.60
CA PHE A 35 0.21 -5.49 -2.68
C PHE A 35 -0.49 -5.24 -1.34
N SER A 36 -0.35 -4.02 -0.81
CA SER A 36 -0.97 -3.53 0.43
C SER A 36 -2.16 -2.62 0.14
N HIS A 37 -3.31 -2.87 0.79
CA HIS A 37 -4.56 -2.12 0.59
C HIS A 37 -4.64 -0.84 1.45
N CYS A 38 -5.64 0.01 1.18
CA CYS A 38 -5.91 1.26 1.90
C CYS A 38 -6.43 1.05 3.34
N PHE A 39 -6.46 2.15 4.13
CA PHE A 39 -6.99 2.16 5.49
C PHE A 39 -8.46 1.72 5.51
N THR A 40 -8.83 0.81 6.42
CA THR A 40 -10.17 0.20 6.56
C THR A 40 -10.71 -0.55 5.33
N CYS A 41 -9.90 -0.71 4.29
CA CYS A 41 -10.25 -1.50 3.11
C CYS A 41 -9.94 -3.00 3.31
N ASN A 42 -9.90 -3.73 2.20
CA ASN A 42 -9.46 -5.12 2.18
C ASN A 42 -8.84 -5.47 0.80
N LYS A 43 -8.24 -6.66 0.72
CA LYS A 43 -7.60 -7.20 -0.50
C LYS A 43 -8.54 -7.33 -1.70
N ASP A 44 -9.86 -7.34 -1.47
CA ASP A 44 -10.87 -7.55 -2.51
C ASP A 44 -11.46 -6.23 -3.04
N LEU A 45 -10.86 -5.07 -2.67
CA LEU A 45 -11.19 -3.79 -3.31
C LEU A 45 -11.01 -3.91 -4.83
N LYS A 46 -12.03 -3.46 -5.60
CA LYS A 46 -12.13 -3.63 -7.05
C LYS A 46 -10.84 -3.23 -7.79
N ALA A 47 -10.26 -2.08 -7.45
CA ALA A 47 -9.02 -1.62 -8.05
C ALA A 47 -7.84 -2.56 -7.76
N ILE A 48 -7.67 -2.99 -6.50
CA ILE A 48 -6.59 -3.91 -6.11
C ILE A 48 -6.71 -5.24 -6.85
N VAL A 49 -7.93 -5.80 -6.95
CA VAL A 49 -8.19 -7.05 -7.69
C VAL A 49 -7.83 -6.89 -9.16
N ARG A 50 -8.26 -5.79 -9.80
CA ARG A 50 -8.00 -5.54 -11.23
C ARG A 50 -6.52 -5.35 -11.52
N ILE A 51 -5.84 -4.51 -10.74
CA ILE A 51 -4.40 -4.28 -10.91
C ILE A 51 -3.62 -5.58 -10.67
N SER A 52 -3.93 -6.33 -9.60
CA SER A 52 -3.26 -7.60 -9.32
C SER A 52 -3.42 -8.61 -10.45
N ARG A 53 -4.63 -8.74 -10.99
CA ARG A 53 -4.93 -9.63 -12.11
C ARG A 53 -4.26 -9.17 -13.39
N GLY A 54 -4.29 -7.86 -13.67
CA GLY A 54 -3.59 -7.28 -14.83
C GLY A 54 -2.09 -7.52 -14.78
N LEU A 55 -1.47 -7.40 -13.60
CA LEU A 55 -0.05 -7.72 -13.39
C LEU A 55 0.23 -9.21 -13.58
N ALA A 56 -0.66 -10.09 -13.12
CA ALA A 56 -0.51 -11.54 -13.33
C ALA A 56 -0.64 -11.91 -14.82
N ASP A 57 -1.58 -11.28 -15.55
CA ASP A 57 -1.72 -11.44 -17.00
C ASP A 57 -0.48 -10.92 -17.77
N LEU A 58 0.33 -10.01 -17.16
CA LEU A 58 1.59 -9.47 -17.68
C LEU A 58 2.84 -10.22 -17.19
N GLY A 59 2.67 -11.35 -16.50
CA GLY A 59 3.74 -12.27 -16.11
C GLY A 59 4.26 -12.13 -14.69
N TRP A 60 3.60 -11.39 -13.81
CA TRP A 60 4.01 -11.23 -12.40
C TRP A 60 3.21 -12.12 -11.45
N GLY A 61 3.88 -12.72 -10.45
CA GLY A 61 3.20 -13.22 -9.28
C GLY A 61 2.77 -12.05 -8.38
N VAL A 62 1.54 -12.04 -7.88
CA VAL A 62 1.06 -10.95 -7.01
C VAL A 62 0.39 -11.51 -5.78
N LEU A 63 0.91 -11.18 -4.59
CA LEU A 63 0.21 -11.40 -3.33
C LEU A 63 -0.50 -10.11 -2.91
N ARG A 64 -1.83 -10.17 -2.77
CA ARG A 64 -2.63 -9.19 -2.05
C ARG A 64 -3.19 -9.81 -0.78
N TYR A 65 -3.20 -9.10 0.33
CA TYR A 65 -3.60 -9.64 1.64
C TYR A 65 -4.38 -8.61 2.44
N ASP A 66 -5.12 -9.06 3.44
CA ASP A 66 -5.79 -8.20 4.40
C ASP A 66 -4.88 -7.96 5.60
N PHE A 67 -4.72 -6.71 6.01
CA PHE A 67 -4.08 -6.37 7.29
C PHE A 67 -4.86 -6.95 8.48
N SER A 68 -4.20 -7.15 9.61
CA SER A 68 -4.80 -7.63 10.86
C SER A 68 -6.08 -6.88 11.21
N GLY A 69 -7.13 -7.62 11.57
CA GLY A 69 -8.44 -7.07 11.94
C GLY A 69 -9.29 -6.54 10.80
N LEU A 70 -8.86 -6.69 9.53
CA LEU A 70 -9.59 -6.26 8.35
C LEU A 70 -9.89 -7.42 7.40
N GLY A 71 -10.92 -7.26 6.58
CA GLY A 71 -11.33 -8.23 5.57
C GLY A 71 -11.61 -9.62 6.14
N SER A 72 -10.80 -10.60 5.76
CA SER A 72 -10.87 -11.99 6.23
C SER A 72 -9.70 -12.36 7.16
N SER A 73 -8.82 -11.42 7.48
CA SER A 73 -7.74 -11.60 8.45
C SER A 73 -8.25 -11.60 9.88
N GLN A 74 -7.61 -12.37 10.72
CA GLN A 74 -7.87 -12.37 12.16
C GLN A 74 -7.31 -11.11 12.84
N GLY A 75 -7.68 -10.93 14.11
CA GLY A 75 -7.23 -9.82 14.95
C GLY A 75 -8.32 -8.80 15.22
N ASP A 76 -7.99 -7.84 16.08
CA ASP A 76 -8.83 -6.71 16.44
C ASP A 76 -8.24 -5.43 15.80
N PHE A 77 -8.98 -4.85 14.84
CA PHE A 77 -8.55 -3.64 14.14
C PHE A 77 -8.25 -2.48 15.09
N SER A 78 -9.02 -2.34 16.19
CA SER A 78 -8.80 -1.28 17.17
C SER A 78 -7.44 -1.36 17.87
N SER A 79 -6.83 -2.55 17.88
CA SER A 79 -5.50 -2.80 18.45
C SER A 79 -4.37 -2.59 17.45
N THR A 80 -4.69 -2.34 16.17
CA THR A 80 -3.69 -2.12 15.12
C THR A 80 -3.22 -0.66 15.07
N ASN A 81 -2.12 -0.43 14.37
CA ASN A 81 -1.54 0.88 14.11
C ASN A 81 -0.56 0.79 12.93
N PHE A 82 0.18 1.85 12.61
CA PHE A 82 1.14 1.82 11.49
C PHE A 82 2.27 0.82 11.71
N THR A 83 2.78 0.73 12.93
CA THR A 83 3.82 -0.24 13.31
C THR A 83 3.35 -1.67 13.09
N THR A 84 2.15 -2.04 13.52
CA THR A 84 1.61 -3.40 13.31
C THR A 84 1.31 -3.70 11.84
N ASN A 85 0.85 -2.72 11.06
CA ASN A 85 0.67 -2.88 9.61
C ASN A 85 2.00 -3.12 8.88
N ARG A 86 3.09 -2.46 9.31
CA ARG A 86 4.44 -2.74 8.81
C ARG A 86 4.91 -4.16 9.16
N GLN A 87 4.56 -4.65 10.36
CA GLN A 87 4.85 -6.03 10.77
C GLN A 87 4.06 -7.05 9.92
N ASP A 88 2.79 -6.78 9.61
CA ASP A 88 1.98 -7.61 8.70
C ASP A 88 2.57 -7.63 7.29
N LEU A 89 3.02 -6.49 6.77
CA LEU A 89 3.69 -6.41 5.47
C LEU A 89 5.00 -7.23 5.47
N ARG A 90 5.78 -7.16 6.55
CA ARG A 90 6.98 -8.00 6.72
C ARG A 90 6.62 -9.48 6.73
N ALA A 91 5.57 -9.86 7.46
CA ALA A 91 5.09 -11.25 7.52
C ALA A 91 4.64 -11.76 6.13
N ALA A 92 3.93 -10.94 5.36
CA ALA A 92 3.56 -11.25 3.98
C ALA A 92 4.79 -11.43 3.07
N SER A 93 5.83 -10.63 3.26
CA SER A 93 7.10 -10.78 2.54
C SER A 93 7.83 -12.09 2.91
N VAL A 94 7.83 -12.46 4.19
CA VAL A 94 8.40 -13.74 4.66
C VAL A 94 7.62 -14.92 4.07
N PHE A 95 6.28 -14.86 4.10
CA PHE A 95 5.43 -15.90 3.49
C PHE A 95 5.75 -16.08 2.00
N LEU A 96 5.83 -14.99 1.21
CA LEU A 96 6.22 -15.09 -0.19
C LEU A 96 7.60 -15.74 -0.37
N SER A 97 8.56 -15.41 0.49
CA SER A 97 9.92 -15.94 0.41
C SER A 97 9.99 -17.43 0.71
N GLN A 98 9.09 -17.93 1.55
CA GLN A 98 9.05 -19.33 1.96
C GLN A 98 8.27 -20.22 0.99
N GLU A 99 7.12 -19.74 0.51
CA GLU A 99 6.18 -20.55 -0.28
C GLU A 99 6.33 -20.33 -1.80
N PHE A 100 6.93 -19.23 -2.21
CA PHE A 100 7.09 -18.83 -3.62
C PHE A 100 8.49 -18.25 -3.86
N GLN A 101 8.56 -16.94 -4.05
CA GLN A 101 9.80 -16.17 -4.20
C GLN A 101 9.68 -14.87 -3.38
N PRO A 102 10.80 -14.34 -2.86
CA PRO A 102 10.76 -13.07 -2.16
C PRO A 102 10.22 -11.95 -3.06
N PRO A 103 9.47 -10.97 -2.50
CA PRO A 103 8.94 -9.89 -3.31
C PRO A 103 10.08 -9.04 -3.89
N ALA A 104 10.04 -8.85 -5.22
CA ALA A 104 10.92 -7.94 -5.93
C ALA A 104 10.42 -6.49 -5.86
N PHE A 105 9.11 -6.31 -5.75
CA PHE A 105 8.49 -4.97 -5.67
C PHE A 105 7.38 -4.94 -4.62
N LEU A 106 7.20 -3.74 -4.04
CA LEU A 106 6.03 -3.42 -3.24
C LEU A 106 5.10 -2.51 -4.05
N ILE A 107 3.82 -2.77 -4.01
CA ILE A 107 2.79 -1.85 -4.47
C ILE A 107 1.83 -1.58 -3.32
N GLY A 108 1.41 -0.34 -3.15
CA GLY A 108 0.44 -0.01 -2.11
C GLY A 108 -0.51 1.10 -2.54
N HIS A 109 -1.77 0.94 -2.17
CA HIS A 109 -2.81 1.93 -2.39
C HIS A 109 -3.06 2.73 -1.13
N SER A 110 -3.03 4.06 -1.22
CA SER A 110 -3.33 4.98 -0.12
C SER A 110 -2.43 4.68 1.11
N PHE A 111 -3.01 4.37 2.26
CA PHE A 111 -2.28 3.98 3.47
C PHE A 111 -1.37 2.75 3.26
N GLY A 112 -1.79 1.78 2.44
CA GLY A 112 -0.93 0.67 2.02
C GLY A 112 0.30 1.13 1.22
N GLY A 113 0.18 2.26 0.51
CA GLY A 113 1.31 2.93 -0.16
C GLY A 113 2.29 3.51 0.85
N ALA A 114 1.81 4.19 1.91
CA ALA A 114 2.64 4.65 3.01
C ALA A 114 3.38 3.49 3.70
N ALA A 115 2.67 2.40 3.98
CA ALA A 115 3.28 1.19 4.55
C ALA A 115 4.37 0.59 3.63
N SER A 116 4.10 0.51 2.32
CA SER A 116 5.07 0.02 1.32
C SER A 116 6.31 0.91 1.24
N LEU A 117 6.15 2.22 1.22
CA LEU A 117 7.25 3.19 1.24
C LEU A 117 8.11 3.04 2.50
N SER A 118 7.47 2.88 3.66
CA SER A 118 8.16 2.74 4.95
C SER A 118 9.01 1.46 5.05
N MET A 119 8.62 0.41 4.34
CA MET A 119 9.28 -0.91 4.40
C MET A 119 10.32 -1.11 3.28
N ALA A 120 10.38 -0.19 2.32
CA ALA A 120 11.22 -0.34 1.12
C ALA A 120 12.68 -0.66 1.43
N MET A 121 13.29 0.03 2.37
CA MET A 121 14.71 -0.16 2.73
C MET A 121 14.95 -1.34 3.67
N GLU A 122 13.94 -1.75 4.41
CA GLU A 122 14.03 -2.86 5.36
C GLU A 122 13.96 -4.23 4.66
N LEU A 123 13.16 -4.33 3.59
CA LEU A 123 13.01 -5.56 2.80
C LEU A 123 14.09 -5.57 1.71
N LYS A 124 15.18 -6.29 1.97
CA LYS A 124 16.41 -6.27 1.12
C LYS A 124 16.18 -6.75 -0.31
N THR A 125 15.24 -7.67 -0.52
CA THR A 125 14.90 -8.22 -1.85
C THR A 125 14.13 -7.25 -2.73
N VAL A 126 13.47 -6.26 -2.11
CA VAL A 126 12.68 -5.25 -2.84
C VAL A 126 13.60 -4.33 -3.64
N GLN A 127 13.33 -4.21 -4.92
CA GLN A 127 14.08 -3.40 -5.88
C GLN A 127 13.44 -2.05 -6.20
N GLY A 128 12.16 -1.88 -5.85
CA GLY A 128 11.44 -0.62 -6.04
C GLY A 128 10.05 -0.65 -5.43
N VAL A 129 9.43 0.52 -5.33
CA VAL A 129 8.10 0.71 -4.75
C VAL A 129 7.17 1.38 -5.76
N ILE A 130 5.94 0.92 -5.79
CA ILE A 130 4.86 1.54 -6.55
C ILE A 130 3.84 2.09 -5.55
N ALA A 131 3.64 3.40 -5.54
CA ALA A 131 2.73 4.09 -4.63
C ALA A 131 1.52 4.63 -5.43
N VAL A 132 0.33 4.13 -5.13
CA VAL A 132 -0.92 4.54 -5.79
C VAL A 132 -1.74 5.38 -4.82
N ALA A 133 -1.95 6.66 -5.12
CA ALA A 133 -2.68 7.60 -4.27
C ALA A 133 -2.19 7.62 -2.80
N ALA A 134 -0.87 7.48 -2.59
CA ALA A 134 -0.29 7.34 -1.27
C ALA A 134 -0.07 8.69 -0.57
N PRO A 135 -0.39 8.81 0.74
CA PRO A 135 -0.02 9.98 1.52
C PRO A 135 1.50 10.03 1.74
N CYS A 136 2.02 11.23 1.92
CA CYS A 136 3.44 11.44 2.26
C CYS A 136 3.72 11.38 3.77
N ASP A 137 2.68 11.40 4.60
CA ASP A 137 2.77 11.26 6.04
C ASP A 137 1.59 10.47 6.60
N THR A 138 1.71 10.03 7.84
CA THR A 138 0.65 9.33 8.59
C THR A 138 -0.07 10.26 9.58
N HIS A 139 0.44 11.47 9.80
CA HIS A 139 -0.13 12.45 10.74
C HIS A 139 -1.50 12.95 10.29
N HIS A 140 -1.67 13.13 8.96
CA HIS A 140 -2.95 13.56 8.39
C HIS A 140 -4.09 12.62 8.78
N LEU A 141 -3.86 11.30 8.71
CA LEU A 141 -4.85 10.30 9.08
C LEU A 141 -5.18 10.35 10.58
N ALA A 142 -4.17 10.54 11.45
CA ALA A 142 -4.40 10.72 12.88
C ALA A 142 -5.28 11.95 13.17
N SER A 143 -4.99 13.07 12.51
CA SER A 143 -5.77 14.31 12.65
C SER A 143 -7.19 14.17 12.13
N LEU A 144 -7.38 13.46 11.02
CA LEU A 144 -8.70 13.16 10.47
C LEU A 144 -9.54 12.32 11.45
N LEU A 145 -8.98 11.24 11.99
CA LEU A 145 -9.68 10.37 12.96
C LEU A 145 -10.05 11.12 14.23
N GLU A 146 -9.14 11.97 14.75
CA GLU A 146 -9.45 12.82 15.92
C GLU A 146 -10.57 13.83 15.64
N THR A 147 -10.55 14.43 14.43
CA THR A 147 -11.62 15.35 14.00
C THR A 147 -12.97 14.64 13.85
N MET A 148 -12.96 13.40 13.32
CA MET A 148 -14.19 12.60 13.20
C MET A 148 -14.78 12.20 14.55
N ASN A 149 -13.94 11.91 15.54
CA ASN A 149 -14.38 11.60 16.90
C ASN A 149 -13.34 12.01 17.95
N PRO A 150 -13.47 13.20 18.57
CA PRO A 150 -12.57 13.67 19.62
C PRO A 150 -12.52 12.79 20.88
N GLU A 151 -13.53 11.95 21.09
CA GLU A 151 -13.55 11.02 22.24
C GLU A 151 -12.42 10.00 22.20
N ILE A 152 -11.88 9.71 21.00
CA ILE A 152 -10.71 8.84 20.85
C ILE A 152 -9.55 9.34 21.72
N VAL A 153 -9.31 10.64 21.73
CA VAL A 153 -8.25 11.24 22.54
C VAL A 153 -8.71 11.42 23.99
N ALA A 154 -9.93 11.90 24.20
CA ALA A 154 -10.44 12.24 25.53
C ALA A 154 -10.71 10.99 26.41
N LYS A 155 -11.22 9.90 25.81
CA LYS A 155 -11.60 8.66 26.51
C LYS A 155 -10.67 7.49 26.23
N GLY A 156 -9.65 7.67 25.36
CA GLY A 156 -8.72 6.62 24.96
C GLY A 156 -9.21 5.73 23.81
N GLN A 157 -10.50 5.84 23.45
CA GLN A 157 -11.12 5.11 22.32
C GLN A 157 -12.40 5.79 21.85
N GLY A 158 -12.78 5.51 20.61
CA GLY A 158 -14.02 5.96 20.01
C GLY A 158 -14.28 5.26 18.69
N SER A 159 -15.51 5.35 18.19
CA SER A 159 -15.88 4.75 16.91
C SER A 159 -16.02 5.83 15.84
N VAL A 160 -15.54 5.54 14.62
CA VAL A 160 -15.65 6.41 13.44
C VAL A 160 -16.35 5.68 12.30
N SER A 161 -17.10 6.41 11.48
CA SER A 161 -17.74 5.85 10.28
C SER A 161 -16.89 6.16 9.05
N ILE A 162 -16.35 5.12 8.40
CA ILE A 162 -15.55 5.23 7.16
C ILE A 162 -16.17 4.31 6.11
N GLY A 163 -16.51 4.86 4.94
CA GLY A 163 -17.13 4.11 3.86
C GLY A 163 -18.47 3.46 4.26
N GLY A 164 -19.23 4.08 5.19
CA GLY A 164 -20.50 3.56 5.70
C GLY A 164 -20.38 2.41 6.72
N ARG A 165 -19.17 2.13 7.21
CA ARG A 165 -18.91 1.12 8.24
C ARG A 165 -18.32 1.78 9.49
N TYR A 166 -18.71 1.31 10.67
CA TYR A 166 -18.15 1.75 11.94
C TYR A 166 -16.87 0.96 12.25
N HIS A 167 -15.85 1.69 12.69
CA HIS A 167 -14.56 1.14 13.11
C HIS A 167 -14.20 1.70 14.48
N ASP A 168 -13.91 0.83 15.42
CA ASP A 168 -13.40 1.23 16.73
C ASP A 168 -11.92 1.59 16.61
N ILE A 169 -11.55 2.75 17.11
CA ILE A 169 -10.21 3.32 17.09
C ILE A 169 -9.77 3.56 18.53
N ARG A 170 -8.56 3.09 18.86
CA ARG A 170 -7.94 3.42 20.15
C ARG A 170 -6.91 4.53 19.97
N LYS A 171 -6.71 5.34 21.01
CA LYS A 171 -5.78 6.47 21.04
C LYS A 171 -4.36 6.10 20.59
N GLN A 172 -3.88 4.89 20.94
CA GLN A 172 -2.57 4.38 20.56
C GLN A 172 -2.35 4.34 19.03
N MET A 173 -3.42 4.18 18.24
CA MET A 173 -3.32 4.23 16.78
C MET A 173 -2.94 5.63 16.29
N LEU A 174 -3.55 6.67 16.87
CA LEU A 174 -3.26 8.06 16.53
C LEU A 174 -1.85 8.47 16.99
N GLU A 175 -1.46 8.00 18.17
CA GLU A 175 -0.12 8.26 18.74
C GLU A 175 0.97 7.63 17.86
N ASP A 176 0.79 6.39 17.44
CA ASP A 176 1.72 5.68 16.55
C ASP A 176 1.79 6.35 15.15
N PHE A 177 0.65 6.76 14.58
CA PHE A 177 0.61 7.50 13.31
C PHE A 177 1.39 8.82 13.39
N ARG A 178 1.34 9.51 14.54
CA ARG A 178 2.07 10.77 14.76
C ARG A 178 3.57 10.56 15.04
N ALA A 179 3.92 9.40 15.55
CA ALA A 179 5.32 9.11 15.89
C ALA A 179 6.18 8.74 14.69
N TYR A 180 5.59 8.37 13.57
CA TYR A 180 6.33 7.88 12.39
C TYR A 180 6.66 9.01 11.41
N ASP A 181 7.93 9.24 11.14
CA ASP A 181 8.41 10.20 10.13
C ASP A 181 8.57 9.52 8.78
N LEU A 182 7.46 9.44 8.02
CA LEU A 182 7.45 8.87 6.67
C LEU A 182 8.21 9.76 5.68
N VAL A 183 8.14 11.09 5.83
CA VAL A 183 8.83 12.05 4.95
C VAL A 183 10.32 11.81 5.00
N ALA A 184 10.91 11.74 6.20
CA ALA A 184 12.34 11.46 6.36
C ALA A 184 12.71 10.08 5.79
N THR A 185 11.86 9.07 6.01
CA THR A 185 12.05 7.71 5.48
C THR A 185 12.10 7.70 3.94
N VAL A 186 11.15 8.38 3.28
CA VAL A 186 11.07 8.45 1.81
C VAL A 186 12.22 9.28 1.23
N ARG A 187 12.63 10.35 1.90
CA ARG A 187 13.82 11.15 1.51
C ARG A 187 15.11 10.33 1.54
N ALA A 188 15.27 9.49 2.56
CA ALA A 188 16.44 8.61 2.68
C ALA A 188 16.39 7.36 1.78
N MET A 189 15.25 7.10 1.11
CA MET A 189 15.08 5.90 0.30
C MET A 189 15.91 5.96 -0.98
N THR A 190 16.80 4.96 -1.16
CA THR A 190 17.66 4.81 -2.34
C THR A 190 17.07 3.91 -3.41
N LYS A 191 15.92 3.29 -3.18
CA LYS A 191 15.23 2.46 -4.15
C LYS A 191 14.33 3.29 -5.06
N PRO A 192 14.18 2.91 -6.34
CA PRO A 192 13.28 3.59 -7.27
C PRO A 192 11.84 3.65 -6.79
N LEU A 193 11.15 4.74 -7.10
CA LEU A 193 9.73 4.96 -6.82
C LEU A 193 8.97 5.29 -8.11
N LEU A 194 7.87 4.57 -8.33
CA LEU A 194 6.84 4.92 -9.29
C LEU A 194 5.57 5.34 -8.53
N ALA A 195 5.15 6.57 -8.67
CA ALA A 195 3.93 7.07 -8.06
C ALA A 195 2.83 7.26 -9.12
N PHE A 196 1.61 6.84 -8.78
CA PHE A 196 0.38 7.18 -9.52
C PHE A 196 -0.51 8.01 -8.61
N HIS A 197 -1.00 9.13 -9.11
CA HIS A 197 -1.88 9.99 -8.32
C HIS A 197 -2.80 10.82 -9.20
N SER A 198 -4.03 11.03 -8.75
CA SER A 198 -4.98 11.90 -9.44
C SER A 198 -4.91 13.33 -8.92
N SER A 199 -4.93 14.31 -9.82
CA SER A 199 -5.12 15.71 -9.44
C SER A 199 -6.53 16.01 -8.91
N SER A 200 -7.47 15.08 -9.11
CA SER A 200 -8.86 15.16 -8.65
C SER A 200 -9.11 14.28 -7.40
N ASP A 201 -8.03 13.78 -6.74
CA ASP A 201 -8.16 13.01 -5.50
C ASP A 201 -8.47 13.96 -4.33
N GLU A 202 -9.70 13.85 -3.81
CA GLU A 202 -10.19 14.67 -2.69
C GLU A 202 -9.84 14.09 -1.31
N THR A 203 -9.39 12.81 -1.27
CA THR A 203 -9.04 12.11 -0.03
C THR A 203 -7.57 12.32 0.34
N VAL A 204 -6.69 12.08 -0.63
CA VAL A 204 -5.25 12.33 -0.50
C VAL A 204 -4.87 13.27 -1.64
N VAL A 205 -4.68 14.54 -1.31
CA VAL A 205 -4.42 15.57 -2.32
C VAL A 205 -3.11 15.32 -3.08
N PHE A 206 -3.08 15.72 -4.36
CA PHE A 206 -1.98 15.48 -5.30
C PHE A 206 -0.60 15.92 -4.78
N GLN A 207 -0.56 16.93 -3.91
CA GLN A 207 0.66 17.42 -3.26
C GLN A 207 1.44 16.30 -2.55
N ASN A 208 0.76 15.28 -2.01
CA ASN A 208 1.42 14.14 -1.39
C ASN A 208 2.33 13.38 -2.37
N ALA A 209 1.90 13.23 -3.62
CA ALA A 209 2.72 12.58 -4.64
C ALA A 209 3.95 13.42 -5.00
N LEU A 210 3.81 14.75 -5.07
CA LEU A 210 4.93 15.66 -5.30
C LEU A 210 5.97 15.56 -4.19
N VAL A 211 5.52 15.53 -2.92
CA VAL A 211 6.40 15.33 -1.76
C VAL A 211 7.10 13.97 -1.82
N ASN A 212 6.36 12.89 -2.04
CA ASN A 212 6.91 11.54 -2.13
C ASN A 212 7.97 11.40 -3.23
N CYS A 213 7.78 12.11 -4.35
CA CYS A 213 8.74 12.08 -5.47
C CYS A 213 9.87 13.10 -5.34
N GLY A 214 9.83 14.03 -4.36
CA GLY A 214 10.79 15.14 -4.27
C GLY A 214 10.60 16.21 -5.33
N PHE A 215 9.40 16.31 -5.92
CA PHE A 215 9.04 17.29 -6.94
C PHE A 215 8.32 18.51 -6.36
N ASP A 216 8.15 18.55 -5.03
CA ASP A 216 7.56 19.70 -4.35
C ASP A 216 8.52 20.89 -4.40
N SER A 217 8.11 21.97 -5.07
CA SER A 217 8.90 23.22 -5.19
C SER A 217 9.16 23.91 -3.84
N ASN A 218 8.29 23.69 -2.84
CA ASN A 218 8.41 24.28 -1.52
C ASN A 218 9.37 23.51 -0.60
N SER A 219 9.64 22.26 -0.92
CA SER A 219 10.54 21.38 -0.16
C SER A 219 11.25 20.41 -1.09
N PRO A 220 11.98 20.91 -2.11
CA PRO A 220 12.68 20.01 -3.02
C PRO A 220 13.80 19.29 -2.28
N TYR A 221 13.96 18.01 -2.56
CA TYR A 221 15.14 17.28 -2.12
C TYR A 221 15.73 16.48 -3.29
N PRO A 222 17.06 16.47 -3.42
CA PRO A 222 17.69 15.61 -4.42
C PRO A 222 17.46 14.16 -4.01
N SER A 223 16.76 13.41 -4.84
CA SER A 223 16.63 11.98 -4.64
C SER A 223 17.86 11.27 -5.18
N SER A 224 18.45 10.38 -4.39
CA SER A 224 19.55 9.51 -4.80
C SER A 224 19.08 8.34 -5.70
N SER A 225 17.78 8.21 -5.93
CA SER A 225 17.17 7.15 -6.73
C SER A 225 16.14 7.69 -7.72
N PRO A 226 15.87 6.99 -8.83
CA PRO A 226 14.87 7.38 -9.81
C PRO A 226 13.49 7.54 -9.19
N ARG A 227 12.83 8.66 -9.49
CA ARG A 227 11.46 8.97 -9.11
C ARG A 227 10.63 9.22 -10.36
N SER A 228 9.48 8.56 -10.44
CA SER A 228 8.53 8.70 -11.55
C SER A 228 7.16 9.02 -10.99
N LEU A 229 6.46 9.97 -11.58
CA LEU A 229 5.09 10.33 -11.21
C LEU A 229 4.23 10.30 -12.47
N ILE A 230 3.12 9.58 -12.39
CA ILE A 230 2.11 9.52 -13.44
C ILE A 230 0.80 10.07 -12.87
N SER A 231 0.28 11.11 -13.50
CA SER A 231 -1.02 11.65 -13.17
C SER A 231 -2.13 10.79 -13.77
N LEU A 232 -3.16 10.51 -12.98
CA LEU A 232 -4.39 9.83 -13.39
C LEU A 232 -5.51 10.89 -13.46
N PRO A 233 -5.75 11.52 -14.61
CA PRO A 233 -6.72 12.61 -14.69
C PRO A 233 -8.14 12.11 -14.41
N ASN A 234 -8.91 12.89 -13.62
CA ASN A 234 -10.31 12.60 -13.28
C ASN A 234 -10.53 11.25 -12.56
N CYS A 235 -9.49 10.65 -12.00
CA CYS A 235 -9.58 9.42 -11.23
C CYS A 235 -9.90 9.75 -9.76
N ASN A 236 -10.87 9.07 -9.15
CA ASN A 236 -11.12 9.22 -7.72
C ASN A 236 -10.12 8.41 -6.89
N HIS A 237 -10.10 8.65 -5.57
CA HIS A 237 -9.18 8.00 -4.64
C HIS A 237 -9.17 6.46 -4.73
N LEU A 238 -10.32 5.84 -4.98
CA LEU A 238 -10.47 4.37 -5.03
C LEU A 238 -10.27 3.77 -6.43
N LEU A 239 -9.91 4.56 -7.43
CA LEU A 239 -9.76 4.14 -8.84
C LEU A 239 -11.02 3.42 -9.37
N THR A 240 -12.19 3.97 -9.06
CA THR A 240 -13.49 3.40 -9.47
C THR A 240 -14.21 4.22 -10.54
N THR A 241 -13.69 5.38 -10.88
CA THR A 241 -14.29 6.27 -11.89
C THR A 241 -14.20 5.65 -13.28
N ASN A 242 -13.04 5.09 -13.62
CA ASN A 242 -12.80 4.46 -14.91
C ASN A 242 -11.98 3.18 -14.72
N ASP A 243 -12.45 2.07 -15.27
CA ASP A 243 -11.75 0.78 -15.18
C ASP A 243 -10.41 0.77 -15.93
N GLU A 244 -10.25 1.62 -16.96
CA GLU A 244 -9.01 1.79 -17.73
C GLU A 244 -7.86 2.35 -16.88
N ASP A 245 -8.14 3.08 -15.79
CA ASP A 245 -7.09 3.53 -14.87
C ASP A 245 -6.35 2.34 -14.24
N CYS A 246 -7.08 1.29 -13.87
CA CYS A 246 -6.46 0.07 -13.32
C CYS A 246 -5.63 -0.68 -14.38
N VAL A 247 -6.07 -0.67 -15.64
CA VAL A 247 -5.32 -1.26 -16.77
C VAL A 247 -4.03 -0.47 -17.00
N LEU A 248 -4.10 0.85 -17.02
CA LEU A 248 -2.95 1.73 -17.17
C LEU A 248 -1.95 1.52 -16.03
N VAL A 249 -2.41 1.50 -14.77
CA VAL A 249 -1.55 1.25 -13.60
C VAL A 249 -0.84 -0.09 -13.73
N ALA A 250 -1.54 -1.16 -14.10
CA ALA A 250 -0.92 -2.48 -14.25
C ALA A 250 0.11 -2.51 -15.39
N ALA A 251 -0.21 -1.95 -16.57
CA ALA A 251 0.65 -1.95 -17.74
C ALA A 251 1.95 -1.16 -17.51
N VAL A 252 1.82 0.05 -16.96
CA VAL A 252 2.99 0.91 -16.66
C VAL A 252 3.82 0.30 -15.54
N THR A 253 3.19 -0.21 -14.47
CA THR A 253 3.90 -0.91 -13.40
C THR A 253 4.71 -2.07 -13.94
N SER A 254 4.12 -2.94 -14.77
CA SER A 254 4.84 -4.06 -15.37
C SER A 254 6.05 -3.63 -16.19
N SER A 255 5.88 -2.61 -17.05
CA SER A 255 6.96 -2.10 -17.89
C SER A 255 8.09 -1.47 -17.06
N TRP A 256 7.71 -0.69 -16.03
CA TRP A 256 8.66 -0.07 -15.12
C TRP A 256 9.43 -1.10 -14.28
N CYS A 257 8.75 -2.12 -13.76
CA CYS A 257 9.38 -3.21 -13.02
C CYS A 257 10.38 -3.98 -13.89
N LYS A 258 10.01 -4.34 -15.14
CA LYS A 258 10.91 -5.01 -16.10
C LYS A 258 12.17 -4.19 -16.36
N ARG A 259 12.03 -2.88 -16.57
CA ARG A 259 13.17 -1.98 -16.73
C ARG A 259 14.04 -1.93 -15.48
N THR A 260 13.44 -1.89 -14.28
CA THR A 260 14.17 -1.78 -13.00
C THR A 260 15.02 -3.02 -12.70
N ILE A 261 14.57 -4.22 -13.08
CA ILE A 261 15.35 -5.46 -12.87
C ILE A 261 16.41 -5.70 -13.97
N ALA A 262 16.29 -5.05 -15.11
CA ALA A 262 17.22 -5.21 -16.24
C ALA A 262 18.40 -4.23 -16.19
N GLY A 263 18.35 -3.20 -15.39
CA GLY A 263 19.33 -2.13 -15.34
C GLY A 263 19.94 -1.85 -14.03
#